data_839c62629e325388abd22ba696a1376d
#
_entry.id   839c62629e325388abd22ba696a1376d
#
_cell.length_a   1.000
_cell.length_b   1.000
_cell.length_c   1.000
_cell.angle_alpha   90.00
_cell.angle_beta   90.00
_cell.angle_gamma   90.00
#
_symmetry.space_group_name_H-M   'P 1'
#
loop_
_entity.id
_entity.type
_entity.pdbx_description
1 polymer ?
#
loop_
_entity_poly.entity_id
_entity_poly.type
_entity_poly.pdbx_seq_one_letter_code
_entity_poly.pdbx_strand_id
1 'polypeptide(L)'
;MVKKVKRVSKPVFFVVFLLIAAFTLSVIFGFSSFYGDNETVYIKGVDDIRFGIDIKGGVDVTFTPPEGFDATDEQLDAAKEVLVQRMINLSITDYEAYVDYNNDRIIVRFPWKEGEEDFDPEAAVKELGETAQLTFREGLELDEYNHPSGVTAENVILEGKDVSEAYAAYEQSSSSGTQWMVALKLTDEGAKKFADATARLYQEQGRISIWMDDTYISAPTVNAIISDGNATISGNFDADSAKKLADQINSGALPFKLVTASFSTISPSLGMGALEAMVVAGLISFALIAVFMISVYKLPGVVAVISLAGQVAGTLAFVSGYFGFKDSSILTIPGIAGIILAVGMGVDANVITAERIKEEITNGKTLDGALNSGYQRAFSAILDGNVTMILVAIILMGAFGTPDSICSKALHFVFFMFGPSTAGTIYSFGFTLLTGTVLNLFFGVLCSRLMLMSLSGFKAFRNPRLYGGAKK
;
A
#
# COMPACT_ATOMS: atom_id res chain seq x y z
N MET A 1 -17.23 54.87 12.89
CA MET A 1 -15.79 54.56 12.86
C MET A 1 -15.52 53.56 11.72
N VAL A 2 -14.88 53.98 10.62
CA VAL A 2 -14.51 53.08 9.52
C VAL A 2 -13.35 52.24 10.02
N LYS A 3 -13.58 50.95 10.28
CA LYS A 3 -12.52 49.99 10.63
C LYS A 3 -11.50 49.97 9.49
N LYS A 4 -10.29 50.50 9.74
CA LYS A 4 -9.19 50.44 8.78
C LYS A 4 -8.92 48.98 8.38
N VAL A 5 -9.19 48.64 7.15
CA VAL A 5 -8.90 47.28 6.62
C VAL A 5 -7.40 47.06 6.68
N LYS A 6 -6.95 46.06 7.43
CA LYS A 6 -5.54 45.74 7.57
C LYS A 6 -5.05 45.15 6.23
N ARG A 7 -4.22 45.90 5.50
CA ARG A 7 -3.67 45.47 4.21
C ARG A 7 -2.57 44.46 4.41
N VAL A 8 -2.55 43.45 3.52
CA VAL A 8 -1.44 42.52 3.41
C VAL A 8 -0.27 43.20 2.70
N SER A 9 0.96 42.99 3.15
CA SER A 9 2.14 43.61 2.54
C SER A 9 2.37 43.10 1.10
N LYS A 10 2.92 43.97 0.23
CA LYS A 10 3.11 43.66 -1.20
C LYS A 10 3.97 42.44 -1.51
N PRO A 11 5.06 42.13 -0.76
CA PRO A 11 5.90 40.99 -1.08
C PRO A 11 5.24 39.62 -0.81
N VAL A 12 4.13 39.57 -0.05
CA VAL A 12 3.47 38.31 0.35
C VAL A 12 3.03 37.50 -0.87
N PHE A 13 2.58 38.13 -1.95
CA PHE A 13 2.26 37.39 -3.19
C PHE A 13 3.46 36.61 -3.70
N PHE A 14 4.60 37.26 -3.83
CA PHE A 14 5.80 36.62 -4.38
C PHE A 14 6.33 35.51 -3.44
N VAL A 15 6.28 35.75 -2.13
CA VAL A 15 6.70 34.75 -1.13
C VAL A 15 5.79 33.52 -1.19
N VAL A 16 4.47 33.69 -1.19
CA VAL A 16 3.52 32.55 -1.25
C VAL A 16 3.63 31.84 -2.59
N PHE A 17 3.76 32.57 -3.70
CA PHE A 17 3.96 31.98 -5.02
C PHE A 17 5.25 31.14 -5.08
N LEU A 18 6.38 31.69 -4.61
CA LEU A 18 7.65 30.98 -4.59
C LEU A 18 7.61 29.76 -3.68
N LEU A 19 6.94 29.83 -2.53
CA LEU A 19 6.76 28.70 -1.64
C LEU A 19 5.91 27.60 -2.30
N ILE A 20 4.81 27.95 -2.97
CA ILE A 20 3.99 26.99 -3.70
C ILE A 20 4.79 26.37 -4.85
N ALA A 21 5.53 27.19 -5.62
CA ALA A 21 6.34 26.69 -6.72
C ALA A 21 7.48 25.76 -6.26
N ALA A 22 8.21 26.15 -5.21
CA ALA A 22 9.26 25.34 -4.61
C ALA A 22 8.72 24.03 -4.03
N PHE A 23 7.59 24.09 -3.34
CA PHE A 23 6.89 22.91 -2.82
C PHE A 23 6.44 22.00 -3.95
N THR A 24 5.81 22.53 -5.01
CA THR A 24 5.39 21.73 -6.18
C THR A 24 6.57 21.03 -6.83
N LEU A 25 7.69 21.75 -7.03
CA LEU A 25 8.90 21.17 -7.60
C LEU A 25 9.50 20.08 -6.69
N SER A 26 9.55 20.32 -5.37
CA SER A 26 10.06 19.30 -4.42
C SER A 26 9.19 18.05 -4.34
N VAL A 27 7.88 18.18 -4.55
CA VAL A 27 6.97 17.02 -4.61
C VAL A 27 7.14 16.26 -5.92
N ILE A 28 7.36 16.95 -7.05
CA ILE A 28 7.54 16.29 -8.35
C ILE A 28 8.85 15.50 -8.38
N PHE A 29 9.95 16.12 -7.97
CA PHE A 29 11.29 15.53 -8.12
C PHE A 29 11.77 14.76 -6.90
N GLY A 30 11.15 14.93 -5.72
CA GLY A 30 11.69 14.39 -4.48
C GLY A 30 13.06 14.98 -4.14
N PHE A 31 13.75 14.34 -3.21
CA PHE A 31 15.15 14.62 -2.89
C PHE A 31 15.85 13.33 -2.48
N SER A 32 16.73 12.84 -3.31
CA SER A 32 17.55 11.65 -3.05
C SER A 32 19.02 11.94 -3.28
N SER A 33 19.91 11.15 -2.67
CA SER A 33 21.33 11.15 -2.98
C SER A 33 21.82 9.76 -3.29
N PHE A 34 22.73 9.67 -4.24
CA PHE A 34 23.37 8.42 -4.65
C PHE A 34 24.77 8.33 -4.03
N TYR A 35 25.09 7.20 -3.43
CA TYR A 35 26.42 6.84 -3.02
C TYR A 35 26.79 5.48 -3.63
N GLY A 36 27.51 5.51 -4.75
CA GLY A 36 27.66 4.35 -5.64
C GLY A 36 26.31 3.93 -6.21
N ASP A 37 25.97 2.66 -6.11
CA ASP A 37 24.70 2.10 -6.58
C ASP A 37 23.57 2.21 -5.53
N ASN A 38 23.87 2.74 -4.33
CA ASN A 38 22.88 2.90 -3.27
C ASN A 38 22.21 4.27 -3.33
N GLU A 39 20.91 4.29 -3.55
CA GLU A 39 20.07 5.48 -3.44
C GLU A 39 19.55 5.64 -2.01
N THR A 40 19.74 6.84 -1.44
CA THR A 40 19.13 7.23 -0.17
C THR A 40 18.10 8.33 -0.44
N VAL A 41 16.81 7.99 -0.32
CA VAL A 41 15.69 8.92 -0.49
C VAL A 41 15.46 9.67 0.82
N TYR A 42 15.68 11.00 0.82
CA TYR A 42 15.41 11.88 1.98
C TYR A 42 13.99 12.42 1.97
N ILE A 43 13.49 12.77 0.80
CA ILE A 43 12.13 13.30 0.59
C ILE A 43 11.55 12.58 -0.62
N LYS A 44 10.46 11.87 -0.40
CA LYS A 44 9.75 11.13 -1.44
C LYS A 44 9.07 12.05 -2.43
N GLY A 45 9.20 11.74 -3.72
CA GLY A 45 8.55 12.43 -4.82
C GLY A 45 7.38 11.67 -5.43
N VAL A 46 6.98 12.09 -6.63
CA VAL A 46 5.92 11.40 -7.40
C VAL A 46 6.36 10.01 -7.84
N ASP A 47 7.65 9.80 -8.09
CA ASP A 47 8.20 8.50 -8.49
C ASP A 47 8.15 7.45 -7.36
N ASP A 48 8.03 7.90 -6.10
CA ASP A 48 7.91 7.04 -4.94
C ASP A 48 6.45 6.66 -4.61
N ILE A 49 5.48 7.04 -5.44
CA ILE A 49 4.06 6.70 -5.25
C ILE A 49 3.88 5.19 -5.40
N ARG A 50 3.32 4.57 -4.37
CA ARG A 50 2.91 3.17 -4.43
C ARG A 50 1.57 3.05 -5.13
N PHE A 51 1.54 2.27 -6.20
CA PHE A 51 0.32 2.02 -6.96
C PHE A 51 -0.32 0.71 -6.55
N GLY A 52 -1.67 0.68 -6.55
CA GLY A 52 -2.45 -0.51 -6.30
C GLY A 52 -2.36 -1.53 -7.45
N ILE A 53 -2.84 -2.74 -7.17
CA ILE A 53 -2.88 -3.84 -8.15
C ILE A 53 -3.77 -3.52 -9.36
N ASP A 54 -4.71 -2.59 -9.23
CA ASP A 54 -5.55 -2.08 -10.30
C ASP A 54 -4.77 -1.26 -11.35
N ILE A 55 -3.60 -0.73 -10.97
CA ILE A 55 -2.69 0.04 -11.83
C ILE A 55 -1.47 -0.79 -12.23
N LYS A 56 -0.73 -1.33 -11.25
CA LYS A 56 0.47 -2.15 -11.51
C LYS A 56 0.14 -3.52 -12.08
N GLY A 57 -1.12 -3.93 -12.02
CA GLY A 57 -1.51 -5.32 -12.17
C GLY A 57 -1.20 -6.11 -10.90
N GLY A 58 -1.80 -7.27 -10.74
CA GLY A 58 -1.53 -8.08 -9.56
C GLY A 58 -2.60 -9.12 -9.29
N VAL A 59 -2.51 -9.67 -8.10
CA VAL A 59 -3.35 -10.74 -7.59
C VAL A 59 -4.12 -10.24 -6.38
N ASP A 60 -5.43 -10.53 -6.34
CA ASP A 60 -6.29 -10.40 -5.16
C ASP A 60 -6.81 -11.80 -4.83
N VAL A 61 -6.36 -12.35 -3.73
CA VAL A 61 -6.74 -13.69 -3.27
C VAL A 61 -7.30 -13.64 -1.86
N THR A 62 -8.37 -14.39 -1.64
CA THR A 62 -8.95 -14.61 -0.31
C THR A 62 -8.81 -16.08 0.05
N PHE A 63 -8.15 -16.32 1.18
CA PHE A 63 -8.03 -17.64 1.78
C PHE A 63 -9.00 -17.78 2.95
N THR A 64 -9.58 -18.98 3.09
CA THR A 64 -10.45 -19.38 4.21
C THR A 64 -9.98 -20.69 4.80
N PRO A 65 -10.31 -20.98 6.06
CA PRO A 65 -10.21 -22.33 6.58
C PRO A 65 -11.06 -23.33 5.79
N PRO A 66 -10.79 -24.64 5.87
CA PRO A 66 -11.64 -25.67 5.27
C PRO A 66 -13.06 -25.63 5.90
N GLU A 67 -14.05 -26.13 5.15
CA GLU A 67 -15.42 -26.25 5.68
C GLU A 67 -15.47 -27.05 6.99
N GLY A 68 -16.11 -26.48 8.00
CA GLY A 68 -16.26 -27.08 9.32
C GLY A 68 -15.07 -26.89 10.28
N PHE A 69 -14.07 -26.08 9.90
CA PHE A 69 -12.98 -25.69 10.78
C PHE A 69 -13.14 -24.25 11.20
N ASP A 70 -13.44 -24.00 12.50
CA ASP A 70 -13.51 -22.66 13.10
C ASP A 70 -12.09 -22.27 13.55
N ALA A 71 -11.46 -21.39 12.80
CA ALA A 71 -10.13 -20.90 13.14
C ALA A 71 -10.23 -19.84 14.26
N THR A 72 -9.34 -19.89 15.23
CA THR A 72 -9.25 -18.82 16.22
C THR A 72 -8.53 -17.59 15.63
N ASP A 73 -8.76 -16.41 16.24
CA ASP A 73 -8.10 -15.17 15.82
C ASP A 73 -6.57 -15.32 15.82
N GLU A 74 -6.00 -16.02 16.81
CA GLU A 74 -4.57 -16.27 16.91
C GLU A 74 -4.07 -17.19 15.77
N GLN A 75 -4.88 -18.16 15.36
CA GLN A 75 -4.54 -19.03 14.22
C GLN A 75 -4.60 -18.28 12.90
N LEU A 76 -5.59 -17.39 12.71
CA LEU A 76 -5.68 -16.54 11.53
C LEU A 76 -4.49 -15.58 11.44
N ASP A 77 -4.09 -14.96 12.56
CA ASP A 77 -2.91 -14.10 12.62
C ASP A 77 -1.62 -14.88 12.32
N ALA A 78 -1.46 -16.07 12.90
CA ALA A 78 -0.31 -16.91 12.61
C ALA A 78 -0.26 -17.32 11.12
N ALA A 79 -1.40 -17.66 10.52
CA ALA A 79 -1.47 -17.98 9.09
C ALA A 79 -1.11 -16.76 8.22
N LYS A 80 -1.60 -15.56 8.59
CA LYS A 80 -1.24 -14.31 7.90
C LYS A 80 0.27 -14.05 7.96
N GLU A 81 0.90 -14.21 9.12
CA GLU A 81 2.36 -14.02 9.25
C GLU A 81 3.16 -15.00 8.39
N VAL A 82 2.73 -16.26 8.30
CA VAL A 82 3.35 -17.25 7.40
C VAL A 82 3.21 -16.83 5.94
N LEU A 83 2.00 -16.37 5.52
CA LEU A 83 1.79 -15.86 4.16
C LEU A 83 2.68 -14.65 3.85
N VAL A 84 2.79 -13.72 4.80
CA VAL A 84 3.67 -12.55 4.69
C VAL A 84 5.13 -12.97 4.52
N GLN A 85 5.61 -13.92 5.32
CA GLN A 85 6.99 -14.41 5.20
C GLN A 85 7.24 -15.07 3.85
N ARG A 86 6.28 -15.83 3.33
CA ARG A 86 6.38 -16.44 1.99
C ARG A 86 6.44 -15.40 0.88
N MET A 87 5.62 -14.35 0.97
CA MET A 87 5.69 -13.24 0.00
C MET A 87 7.05 -12.55 0.02
N ILE A 88 7.62 -12.31 1.21
CA ILE A 88 8.97 -11.74 1.35
C ILE A 88 10.02 -12.65 0.70
N ASN A 89 9.95 -13.95 0.94
CA ASN A 89 10.87 -14.93 0.35
C ASN A 89 10.76 -15.01 -1.19
N LEU A 90 9.54 -14.82 -1.72
CA LEU A 90 9.29 -14.67 -3.15
C LEU A 90 9.70 -13.28 -3.72
N SER A 91 10.31 -12.43 -2.88
CA SER A 91 10.68 -11.05 -3.23
C SER A 91 9.48 -10.16 -3.61
N ILE A 92 8.30 -10.47 -3.09
CA ILE A 92 7.10 -9.64 -3.20
C ILE A 92 7.11 -8.64 -2.04
N THR A 93 7.45 -7.38 -2.32
CA THR A 93 7.64 -6.35 -1.28
C THR A 93 6.44 -5.42 -1.09
N ASP A 94 5.65 -5.21 -2.16
CA ASP A 94 4.49 -4.31 -2.16
C ASP A 94 3.19 -5.12 -1.99
N TYR A 95 3.03 -5.83 -0.89
CA TYR A 95 1.84 -6.63 -0.60
C TYR A 95 0.92 -5.94 0.42
N GLU A 96 -0.34 -6.34 0.39
CA GLU A 96 -1.33 -6.08 1.43
C GLU A 96 -1.82 -7.43 1.97
N ALA A 97 -1.76 -7.64 3.29
CA ALA A 97 -2.29 -8.84 3.93
C ALA A 97 -3.04 -8.46 5.20
N TYR A 98 -4.31 -8.87 5.30
CA TYR A 98 -5.15 -8.57 6.47
C TYR A 98 -6.14 -9.69 6.75
N VAL A 99 -6.51 -9.80 8.02
CA VAL A 99 -7.45 -10.80 8.52
C VAL A 99 -8.84 -10.16 8.67
N ASP A 100 -9.84 -10.87 8.21
CA ASP A 100 -11.25 -10.60 8.48
C ASP A 100 -11.76 -11.62 9.50
N TYR A 101 -11.66 -11.27 10.79
CA TYR A 101 -12.08 -12.13 11.90
C TYR A 101 -13.58 -12.41 11.94
N ASN A 102 -14.42 -11.58 11.28
CA ASN A 102 -15.86 -11.79 11.27
C ASN A 102 -16.30 -12.89 10.30
N ASN A 103 -15.47 -13.18 9.29
CA ASN A 103 -15.75 -14.15 8.24
C ASN A 103 -14.66 -15.21 8.13
N ASP A 104 -13.77 -15.32 9.09
CA ASP A 104 -12.65 -16.28 9.18
C ASP A 104 -11.86 -16.38 7.86
N ARG A 105 -11.36 -15.23 7.37
CA ARG A 105 -10.65 -15.20 6.09
C ARG A 105 -9.44 -14.28 6.13
N ILE A 106 -8.46 -14.65 5.32
CA ILE A 106 -7.24 -13.87 5.09
C ILE A 106 -7.26 -13.37 3.67
N ILE A 107 -7.12 -12.06 3.50
CA ILE A 107 -7.14 -11.40 2.20
C ILE A 107 -5.72 -10.93 1.91
N VAL A 108 -5.20 -11.34 0.75
CA VAL A 108 -3.84 -11.05 0.32
C VAL A 108 -3.91 -10.42 -1.07
N ARG A 109 -3.22 -9.29 -1.23
CA ARG A 109 -3.05 -8.60 -2.50
C ARG A 109 -1.59 -8.33 -2.73
N PHE A 110 -1.11 -8.62 -3.91
CA PHE A 110 0.27 -8.33 -4.28
C PHE A 110 0.38 -8.02 -5.78
N PRO A 111 1.28 -7.09 -6.16
CA PRO A 111 1.50 -6.75 -7.55
C PRO A 111 2.22 -7.89 -8.28
N TRP A 112 2.17 -7.86 -9.60
CA TRP A 112 3.03 -8.67 -10.45
C TRP A 112 4.48 -8.27 -10.20
N LYS A 113 5.37 -9.27 -10.23
CA LYS A 113 6.79 -9.03 -10.07
C LYS A 113 7.34 -8.31 -11.30
N GLU A 114 8.04 -7.20 -11.08
CA GLU A 114 8.62 -6.44 -12.18
C GLU A 114 9.67 -7.26 -12.93
N GLY A 115 9.55 -7.31 -14.27
CA GLY A 115 10.49 -8.00 -15.15
C GLY A 115 10.21 -9.48 -15.42
N GLU A 116 9.18 -10.07 -14.86
CA GLU A 116 8.71 -11.43 -15.19
C GLU A 116 7.56 -11.36 -16.21
N GLU A 117 7.88 -11.57 -17.50
CA GLU A 117 6.85 -11.64 -18.56
C GLU A 117 5.98 -12.90 -18.42
N ASP A 118 6.49 -13.96 -17.79
CA ASP A 118 5.85 -15.27 -17.62
C ASP A 118 5.42 -15.54 -16.16
N PHE A 119 5.07 -14.50 -15.38
CA PHE A 119 4.54 -14.70 -14.03
C PHE A 119 3.22 -15.47 -14.07
N ASP A 120 3.20 -16.64 -13.38
CA ASP A 120 1.99 -17.46 -13.22
C ASP A 120 1.30 -17.15 -11.88
N PRO A 121 0.19 -16.39 -11.90
CA PRO A 121 -0.53 -16.01 -10.69
C PRO A 121 -1.15 -17.21 -9.95
N GLU A 122 -1.59 -18.25 -10.69
CA GLU A 122 -2.20 -19.44 -10.07
C GLU A 122 -1.16 -20.25 -9.31
N ALA A 123 0.03 -20.42 -9.92
CA ALA A 123 1.15 -21.10 -9.27
C ALA A 123 1.59 -20.36 -8.01
N ALA A 124 1.68 -19.02 -8.06
CA ALA A 124 2.06 -18.19 -6.90
C ALA A 124 1.03 -18.32 -5.76
N VAL A 125 -0.27 -18.24 -6.06
CA VAL A 125 -1.34 -18.40 -5.06
C VAL A 125 -1.34 -19.81 -4.47
N LYS A 126 -1.13 -20.84 -5.29
CA LYS A 126 -1.02 -22.22 -4.83
C LYS A 126 0.16 -22.39 -3.87
N GLU A 127 1.33 -21.85 -4.23
CA GLU A 127 2.54 -21.89 -3.39
C GLU A 127 2.35 -21.15 -2.06
N LEU A 128 1.68 -19.99 -2.07
CA LEU A 128 1.33 -19.28 -0.84
C LEU A 128 0.42 -20.08 0.08
N GLY A 129 -0.57 -20.80 -0.48
CA GLY A 129 -1.58 -21.55 0.28
C GLY A 129 -1.15 -22.96 0.68
N GLU A 130 0.00 -23.47 0.24
CA GLU A 130 0.53 -24.78 0.65
C GLU A 130 0.76 -24.83 2.16
N THR A 131 0.40 -25.92 2.82
CA THR A 131 0.55 -26.03 4.29
C THR A 131 2.00 -26.02 4.70
N ALA A 132 2.87 -26.61 3.86
CA ALA A 132 4.32 -26.70 4.01
C ALA A 132 4.74 -27.24 5.40
N GLN A 133 4.03 -28.26 5.86
CA GLN A 133 4.31 -28.90 7.13
C GLN A 133 5.47 -29.89 6.96
N LEU A 134 6.67 -29.47 7.38
CA LEU A 134 7.83 -30.34 7.41
C LEU A 134 7.68 -31.35 8.56
N THR A 135 7.80 -32.65 8.27
CA THR A 135 7.86 -33.70 9.28
C THR A 135 8.99 -34.68 8.99
N PHE A 136 9.67 -35.12 10.06
CA PHE A 136 10.62 -36.23 10.03
C PHE A 136 9.96 -37.40 10.72
N ARG A 137 9.85 -38.52 10.03
CA ARG A 137 9.10 -39.71 10.46
C ARG A 137 9.99 -40.94 10.50
N GLU A 138 9.70 -41.83 11.39
CA GLU A 138 10.41 -43.08 11.51
C GLU A 138 10.04 -44.04 10.38
N GLY A 139 11.06 -44.65 9.76
CA GLY A 139 10.84 -45.65 8.69
C GLY A 139 10.43 -45.05 7.35
N LEU A 140 9.97 -45.91 6.45
CA LEU A 140 9.39 -45.57 5.15
C LEU A 140 8.34 -46.60 4.80
N GLU A 141 7.16 -46.48 5.36
CA GLU A 141 5.98 -47.28 5.00
C GLU A 141 4.99 -46.36 4.26
N LEU A 142 4.52 -46.84 3.11
CA LEU A 142 3.65 -46.05 2.21
C LEU A 142 2.34 -46.78 1.98
N ASP A 143 1.25 -46.06 1.81
CA ASP A 143 -0.02 -46.58 1.33
C ASP A 143 -0.06 -46.67 -0.22
N GLU A 144 -1.21 -47.05 -0.78
CA GLU A 144 -1.43 -47.14 -2.23
C GLU A 144 -1.31 -45.78 -2.96
N TYR A 145 -1.38 -44.67 -2.23
CA TYR A 145 -1.30 -43.32 -2.76
C TYR A 145 0.04 -42.62 -2.46
N ASN A 146 1.03 -43.40 -1.95
CA ASN A 146 2.33 -42.90 -1.49
C ASN A 146 2.28 -41.95 -0.29
N HIS A 147 1.24 -42.01 0.53
CA HIS A 147 1.19 -41.27 1.82
C HIS A 147 1.82 -42.11 2.93
N PRO A 148 2.26 -41.47 4.04
CA PRO A 148 2.78 -42.17 5.20
C PRO A 148 1.76 -43.18 5.76
N SER A 149 2.19 -44.41 6.01
CA SER A 149 1.34 -45.45 6.61
C SER A 149 2.08 -46.18 7.75
N GLY A 150 1.37 -46.96 8.54
CA GLY A 150 1.93 -47.73 9.62
C GLY A 150 2.81 -46.95 10.57
N VAL A 151 4.01 -47.46 10.87
CA VAL A 151 4.98 -46.81 11.77
C VAL A 151 5.34 -45.38 11.31
N THR A 152 5.45 -45.19 9.99
CA THR A 152 5.78 -43.87 9.41
C THR A 152 4.66 -42.84 9.62
N ALA A 153 3.40 -43.25 9.64
CA ALA A 153 2.28 -42.37 9.95
C ALA A 153 2.21 -41.98 11.44
N GLU A 154 2.51 -42.98 12.31
CA GLU A 154 2.34 -42.79 13.77
C GLU A 154 3.51 -42.12 14.46
N ASN A 155 4.76 -42.35 14.00
CA ASN A 155 5.98 -41.93 14.67
C ASN A 155 6.60 -40.68 14.02
N VAL A 156 6.12 -39.48 14.38
CA VAL A 156 6.74 -38.20 14.02
C VAL A 156 7.87 -37.90 14.99
N ILE A 157 9.09 -37.77 14.49
CA ILE A 157 10.32 -37.50 15.26
C ILE A 157 10.48 -35.99 15.47
N LEU A 158 10.41 -35.22 14.36
CA LEU A 158 10.52 -33.75 14.36
C LEU A 158 9.41 -33.15 13.49
N GLU A 159 9.05 -31.95 13.86
CA GLU A 159 8.17 -31.07 13.08
C GLU A 159 8.91 -29.80 12.68
N GLY A 160 8.35 -28.99 11.76
CA GLY A 160 8.95 -27.74 11.33
C GLY A 160 9.30 -26.78 12.48
N LYS A 161 8.51 -26.76 13.57
CA LYS A 161 8.80 -25.96 14.79
C LYS A 161 10.08 -26.35 15.52
N ASP A 162 10.59 -27.56 15.31
CA ASP A 162 11.84 -28.08 15.88
C ASP A 162 13.08 -27.61 15.06
N VAL A 163 12.87 -26.94 13.92
CA VAL A 163 13.92 -26.37 13.08
C VAL A 163 14.04 -24.87 13.37
N SER A 164 15.24 -24.38 13.65
CA SER A 164 15.51 -22.96 13.89
C SER A 164 15.90 -22.21 12.62
N GLU A 165 16.55 -22.89 11.68
CA GLU A 165 17.04 -22.31 10.43
C GLU A 165 17.23 -23.39 9.37
N ALA A 166 16.92 -23.07 8.11
CA ALA A 166 17.18 -23.90 6.95
C ALA A 166 17.87 -23.08 5.85
N TYR A 167 18.85 -23.67 5.15
CA TYR A 167 19.51 -23.01 4.04
C TYR A 167 20.00 -24.01 3.00
N ALA A 168 20.02 -23.58 1.73
CA ALA A 168 20.56 -24.37 0.64
C ALA A 168 22.09 -24.45 0.81
N ALA A 169 22.61 -25.66 0.77
CA ALA A 169 24.04 -25.96 0.83
C ALA A 169 24.44 -26.89 -0.32
N TYR A 170 25.72 -26.96 -0.64
CA TYR A 170 26.22 -27.91 -1.64
C TYR A 170 27.48 -28.61 -1.13
N GLU A 171 27.58 -29.84 -1.50
CA GLU A 171 28.79 -30.64 -1.30
C GLU A 171 29.46 -30.90 -2.65
N GLN A 172 30.75 -30.61 -2.72
CA GLN A 172 31.55 -30.81 -3.91
C GLN A 172 32.30 -32.17 -3.77
N SER A 173 31.79 -33.20 -4.40
CA SER A 173 32.43 -34.49 -4.42
C SER A 173 33.27 -34.69 -5.67
N SER A 174 34.48 -35.18 -5.51
CA SER A 174 35.40 -35.46 -6.62
C SER A 174 34.89 -36.53 -7.61
N SER A 175 33.88 -37.29 -7.24
CA SER A 175 33.32 -38.38 -8.04
C SER A 175 31.92 -38.15 -8.58
N SER A 176 31.13 -37.26 -7.95
CA SER A 176 29.69 -37.09 -8.28
C SER A 176 29.31 -35.67 -8.71
N GLY A 177 30.29 -34.73 -8.79
CA GLY A 177 29.99 -33.30 -9.09
C GLY A 177 29.44 -32.55 -7.89
N THR A 178 28.75 -31.43 -8.15
CA THR A 178 28.09 -30.62 -7.12
C THR A 178 26.73 -31.23 -6.79
N GLN A 179 26.51 -31.63 -5.54
CA GLN A 179 25.23 -32.13 -5.05
C GLN A 179 24.64 -31.07 -4.10
N TRP A 180 23.46 -30.58 -4.44
CA TRP A 180 22.72 -29.66 -3.59
C TRP A 180 21.93 -30.39 -2.52
N MET A 181 21.80 -29.76 -1.35
CA MET A 181 21.10 -30.26 -0.18
C MET A 181 20.51 -29.11 0.62
N VAL A 182 19.59 -29.41 1.53
CA VAL A 182 19.12 -28.41 2.51
C VAL A 182 19.72 -28.72 3.87
N ALA A 183 20.53 -27.81 4.38
CA ALA A 183 21.09 -27.90 5.72
C ALA A 183 20.10 -27.27 6.71
N LEU A 184 19.92 -27.97 7.84
CA LEU A 184 19.00 -27.60 8.90
C LEU A 184 19.77 -27.41 10.20
N LYS A 185 19.41 -26.37 10.92
CA LYS A 185 19.81 -26.15 12.31
C LYS A 185 18.59 -26.35 13.20
N LEU A 186 18.67 -27.32 14.08
CA LEU A 186 17.56 -27.65 14.98
C LEU A 186 17.56 -26.71 16.20
N THR A 187 16.40 -26.58 16.83
CA THR A 187 16.29 -25.96 18.16
C THR A 187 16.91 -26.88 19.21
N ASP A 188 17.19 -26.39 20.40
CA ASP A 188 17.76 -27.20 21.51
C ASP A 188 16.86 -28.41 21.85
N GLU A 189 15.53 -28.24 21.74
CA GLU A 189 14.56 -29.30 21.95
C GLU A 189 14.52 -30.28 20.77
N GLY A 190 14.54 -29.76 19.54
CA GLY A 190 14.63 -30.57 18.32
C GLY A 190 15.91 -31.39 18.27
N ALA A 191 17.06 -30.81 18.65
CA ALA A 191 18.34 -31.51 18.71
C ALA A 191 18.30 -32.72 19.66
N LYS A 192 17.66 -32.59 20.83
CA LYS A 192 17.49 -33.70 21.80
C LYS A 192 16.60 -34.80 21.21
N LYS A 193 15.43 -34.45 20.67
CA LYS A 193 14.54 -35.43 20.02
C LYS A 193 15.24 -36.18 18.89
N PHE A 194 16.04 -35.45 18.09
CA PHE A 194 16.74 -36.02 16.95
C PHE A 194 17.92 -36.92 17.39
N ALA A 195 18.65 -36.52 18.45
CA ALA A 195 19.70 -37.34 19.04
C ALA A 195 19.15 -38.68 19.58
N ASP A 196 18.03 -38.63 20.32
CA ASP A 196 17.38 -39.86 20.85
C ASP A 196 16.89 -40.76 19.74
N ALA A 197 16.27 -40.24 18.70
CA ALA A 197 15.79 -40.98 17.55
C ALA A 197 16.94 -41.59 16.74
N THR A 198 18.00 -40.81 16.43
CA THR A 198 19.16 -41.31 15.70
C THR A 198 19.96 -42.32 16.50
N ALA A 199 20.07 -42.20 17.84
CA ALA A 199 20.72 -43.19 18.67
C ALA A 199 20.01 -44.54 18.65
N ARG A 200 18.68 -44.56 18.62
CA ARG A 200 17.87 -45.78 18.53
C ARG A 200 17.98 -46.39 17.13
N LEU A 201 17.73 -45.60 16.10
CA LEU A 201 17.68 -46.07 14.70
C LEU A 201 19.07 -46.45 14.15
N TYR A 202 20.16 -45.88 14.69
CA TYR A 202 21.51 -46.25 14.30
C TYR A 202 21.83 -47.73 14.58
N GLN A 203 21.33 -48.27 15.71
CA GLN A 203 21.54 -49.67 16.07
C GLN A 203 20.80 -50.63 15.13
N GLU A 204 19.65 -50.20 14.61
CA GLU A 204 18.77 -50.98 13.76
C GLU A 204 19.00 -50.74 12.26
N GLN A 205 19.95 -49.84 11.89
CA GLN A 205 20.13 -49.32 10.53
C GLN A 205 18.81 -48.80 9.93
N GLY A 206 18.00 -48.17 10.78
CA GLY A 206 16.70 -47.65 10.43
C GLY A 206 16.81 -46.42 9.53
N ARG A 207 15.66 -45.98 9.00
CA ARG A 207 15.55 -44.79 8.15
C ARG A 207 14.74 -43.73 8.83
N ILE A 208 15.03 -42.49 8.48
CA ILE A 208 14.19 -41.34 8.81
C ILE A 208 13.68 -40.79 7.49
N SER A 209 12.37 -40.88 7.28
CA SER A 209 11.73 -40.27 6.10
C SER A 209 11.37 -38.83 6.37
N ILE A 210 11.56 -37.98 5.37
CA ILE A 210 11.36 -36.55 5.41
C ILE A 210 10.22 -36.20 4.46
N TRP A 211 9.25 -35.48 4.96
CA TRP A 211 8.00 -35.15 4.28
C TRP A 211 7.70 -33.68 4.32
N MET A 212 7.16 -33.14 3.25
CA MET A 212 6.52 -31.83 3.21
C MET A 212 5.04 -32.05 2.91
N ASP A 213 4.18 -31.78 3.88
CA ASP A 213 2.79 -32.21 3.88
C ASP A 213 2.70 -33.74 3.66
N ASP A 214 2.00 -34.19 2.62
CA ASP A 214 1.90 -35.59 2.22
C ASP A 214 2.91 -35.96 1.11
N THR A 215 3.82 -35.06 0.74
CA THR A 215 4.82 -35.31 -0.32
C THR A 215 6.11 -35.84 0.27
N TYR A 216 6.49 -37.03 -0.17
CA TYR A 216 7.78 -37.65 0.16
C TYR A 216 8.96 -36.91 -0.46
N ILE A 217 9.93 -36.50 0.35
CA ILE A 217 11.14 -35.79 -0.08
C ILE A 217 12.32 -36.78 -0.15
N SER A 218 12.61 -37.44 0.96
CA SER A 218 13.79 -38.29 1.09
C SER A 218 13.67 -39.22 2.30
N ALA A 219 14.37 -40.38 2.30
CA ALA A 219 14.45 -41.28 3.45
C ALA A 219 15.88 -41.84 3.62
N PRO A 220 16.83 -41.03 4.11
CA PRO A 220 18.17 -41.46 4.38
C PRO A 220 18.20 -42.52 5.48
N THR A 221 19.16 -43.47 5.36
CA THR A 221 19.49 -44.42 6.44
C THR A 221 20.30 -43.68 7.50
N VAL A 222 20.02 -43.95 8.76
CA VAL A 222 20.76 -43.37 9.88
C VAL A 222 22.12 -44.03 10.02
N ASN A 223 23.17 -43.32 9.61
CA ASN A 223 24.56 -43.81 9.62
C ASN A 223 25.39 -43.32 10.80
N ALA A 224 24.87 -42.37 11.59
CA ALA A 224 25.55 -41.81 12.75
C ALA A 224 24.50 -41.25 13.74
N ILE A 225 24.92 -41.11 15.01
CA ILE A 225 24.15 -40.40 16.03
C ILE A 225 24.41 -38.90 15.84
N ILE A 226 23.33 -38.15 15.64
CA ILE A 226 23.40 -36.70 15.41
C ILE A 226 22.94 -36.00 16.68
N SER A 227 23.88 -35.42 17.43
CA SER A 227 23.64 -34.72 18.71
C SER A 227 24.01 -33.23 18.69
N ASP A 228 24.58 -32.77 17.59
CA ASP A 228 25.05 -31.37 17.44
C ASP A 228 23.95 -30.42 16.94
N GLY A 229 22.77 -30.92 16.69
CA GLY A 229 21.64 -30.14 16.19
C GLY A 229 21.72 -29.74 14.73
N ASN A 230 22.70 -30.31 13.96
CA ASN A 230 22.79 -30.09 12.52
C ASN A 230 22.29 -31.30 11.75
N ALA A 231 21.28 -31.13 10.93
CA ALA A 231 20.72 -32.16 10.07
C ALA A 231 20.80 -31.71 8.60
N THR A 232 20.71 -32.67 7.68
CA THR A 232 20.78 -32.36 6.27
C THR A 232 19.71 -33.16 5.53
N ILE A 233 18.94 -32.49 4.68
CA ILE A 233 18.02 -33.15 3.73
C ILE A 233 18.78 -33.33 2.44
N SER A 234 19.11 -34.56 2.11
CA SER A 234 19.72 -34.96 0.84
C SER A 234 18.68 -35.51 -0.09
N GLY A 235 18.78 -35.19 -1.38
CA GLY A 235 17.85 -35.64 -2.41
C GLY A 235 18.36 -35.26 -3.80
N ASN A 236 17.49 -35.31 -4.78
CA ASN A 236 17.81 -34.88 -6.13
C ASN A 236 17.46 -33.39 -6.29
N PHE A 237 18.26 -32.52 -5.62
CA PHE A 237 18.07 -31.10 -5.66
C PHE A 237 19.04 -30.42 -6.64
N ASP A 238 18.55 -29.36 -7.29
CA ASP A 238 19.37 -28.30 -7.87
C ASP A 238 19.42 -27.07 -6.91
N ALA A 239 20.08 -26.00 -7.33
CA ALA A 239 20.22 -24.80 -6.52
C ALA A 239 18.87 -24.17 -6.16
N ASP A 240 17.95 -24.14 -7.13
CA ASP A 240 16.67 -23.46 -6.99
C ASP A 240 15.69 -24.27 -6.13
N SER A 241 15.60 -25.58 -6.34
CA SER A 241 14.75 -26.47 -5.53
C SER A 241 15.23 -26.59 -4.08
N ALA A 242 16.55 -26.62 -3.85
CA ALA A 242 17.09 -26.62 -2.49
C ALA A 242 16.78 -25.29 -1.78
N LYS A 243 16.93 -24.15 -2.48
CA LYS A 243 16.60 -22.85 -1.94
C LYS A 243 15.10 -22.73 -1.64
N LYS A 244 14.26 -23.14 -2.58
CA LYS A 244 12.79 -23.11 -2.41
C LYS A 244 12.34 -23.91 -1.18
N LEU A 245 12.87 -25.13 -1.02
CA LEU A 245 12.57 -25.96 0.15
C LEU A 245 13.05 -25.31 1.46
N ALA A 246 14.25 -24.72 1.48
CA ALA A 246 14.75 -24.00 2.64
C ALA A 246 13.87 -22.81 3.00
N ASP A 247 13.43 -22.04 2.00
CA ASP A 247 12.55 -20.88 2.19
C ASP A 247 11.17 -21.29 2.71
N GLN A 248 10.60 -22.40 2.23
CA GLN A 248 9.36 -22.98 2.75
C GLN A 248 9.49 -23.41 4.21
N ILE A 249 10.59 -24.07 4.59
CA ILE A 249 10.86 -24.46 5.97
C ILE A 249 11.00 -23.26 6.89
N ASN A 250 11.75 -22.24 6.48
CA ASN A 250 11.95 -21.01 7.25
C ASN A 250 10.66 -20.18 7.39
N SER A 251 9.77 -20.24 6.41
CA SER A 251 8.47 -19.55 6.47
C SER A 251 7.54 -20.17 7.51
N GLY A 252 7.81 -21.42 7.88
CA GLY A 252 6.98 -22.18 8.81
C GLY A 252 5.73 -22.80 8.17
N ALA A 253 5.13 -23.73 8.91
CA ALA A 253 3.90 -24.38 8.51
C ALA A 253 2.69 -23.50 8.82
N LEU A 254 1.69 -23.53 7.96
CA LEU A 254 0.38 -22.95 8.25
C LEU A 254 -0.29 -23.71 9.40
N PRO A 255 -0.97 -23.02 10.32
CA PRO A 255 -1.66 -23.66 11.46
C PRO A 255 -2.84 -24.53 11.03
N PHE A 256 -3.35 -24.31 9.83
CA PHE A 256 -4.40 -25.10 9.17
C PHE A 256 -4.29 -24.97 7.65
N LYS A 257 -4.93 -25.88 6.92
CA LYS A 257 -4.97 -25.84 5.46
C LYS A 257 -5.77 -24.64 4.98
N LEU A 258 -5.19 -23.83 4.10
CA LEU A 258 -5.89 -22.71 3.46
C LEU A 258 -6.62 -23.18 2.20
N VAL A 259 -7.85 -22.71 2.04
CA VAL A 259 -8.66 -22.93 0.85
C VAL A 259 -8.84 -21.58 0.13
N THR A 260 -8.56 -21.53 -1.15
CA THR A 260 -8.79 -20.31 -1.96
C THR A 260 -10.29 -20.13 -2.18
N ALA A 261 -10.89 -19.15 -1.49
CA ALA A 261 -12.30 -18.82 -1.60
C ALA A 261 -12.61 -17.92 -2.79
N SER A 262 -11.70 -16.98 -3.11
CA SER A 262 -11.80 -16.15 -4.30
C SER A 262 -10.41 -15.83 -4.82
N PHE A 263 -10.31 -15.68 -6.14
CA PHE A 263 -9.08 -15.36 -6.84
C PHE A 263 -9.38 -14.47 -8.03
N SER A 264 -8.66 -13.37 -8.14
CA SER A 264 -8.79 -12.40 -9.24
C SER A 264 -7.43 -11.87 -9.62
N THR A 265 -7.18 -11.69 -10.91
CA THR A 265 -5.95 -11.12 -11.43
C THR A 265 -6.24 -9.94 -12.34
N ILE A 266 -5.36 -8.95 -12.30
CA ILE A 266 -5.40 -7.77 -13.17
C ILE A 266 -4.08 -7.72 -13.93
N SER A 267 -4.18 -7.69 -15.27
CA SER A 267 -3.00 -7.57 -16.13
C SER A 267 -2.33 -6.19 -15.98
N PRO A 268 -1.00 -6.11 -15.86
CA PRO A 268 -0.26 -4.84 -15.80
C PRO A 268 -0.53 -3.91 -16.99
N SER A 269 -0.65 -4.48 -18.18
CA SER A 269 -0.89 -3.68 -19.40
C SER A 269 -2.22 -2.93 -19.38
N LEU A 270 -3.25 -3.50 -18.75
CA LEU A 270 -4.56 -2.85 -18.62
C LEU A 270 -4.51 -1.71 -17.60
N GLY A 271 -3.86 -1.94 -16.46
CA GLY A 271 -3.75 -0.94 -15.38
C GLY A 271 -2.88 0.26 -15.76
N MET A 272 -1.71 0.03 -16.35
CA MET A 272 -0.80 1.09 -16.81
C MET A 272 -1.44 1.94 -17.92
N GLY A 273 -2.16 1.32 -18.86
CA GLY A 273 -2.90 2.07 -19.87
C GLY A 273 -4.00 2.95 -19.28
N ALA A 274 -4.67 2.50 -18.22
CA ALA A 274 -5.64 3.31 -17.49
C ALA A 274 -4.97 4.48 -16.76
N LEU A 275 -3.81 4.26 -16.12
CA LEU A 275 -3.03 5.32 -15.46
C LEU A 275 -2.63 6.42 -16.44
N GLU A 276 -2.03 6.07 -17.59
CA GLU A 276 -1.64 7.03 -18.61
C GLU A 276 -2.84 7.86 -19.10
N ALA A 277 -3.96 7.20 -19.40
CA ALA A 277 -5.18 7.87 -19.82
C ALA A 277 -5.71 8.84 -18.76
N MET A 278 -5.68 8.47 -17.49
CA MET A 278 -6.15 9.32 -16.38
C MET A 278 -5.22 10.49 -16.09
N VAL A 279 -3.89 10.31 -16.19
CA VAL A 279 -2.93 11.41 -16.07
C VAL A 279 -3.13 12.43 -17.18
N VAL A 280 -3.27 11.98 -18.43
CA VAL A 280 -3.55 12.88 -19.58
C VAL A 280 -4.90 13.59 -19.38
N ALA A 281 -5.95 12.88 -18.99
CA ALA A 281 -7.26 13.47 -18.71
C ALA A 281 -7.20 14.50 -17.57
N GLY A 282 -6.44 14.23 -16.52
CA GLY A 282 -6.20 15.17 -15.42
C GLY A 282 -5.48 16.45 -15.88
N LEU A 283 -4.45 16.32 -16.70
CA LEU A 283 -3.73 17.46 -17.27
C LEU A 283 -4.61 18.31 -18.18
N ILE A 284 -5.39 17.67 -19.05
CA ILE A 284 -6.37 18.35 -19.92
C ILE A 284 -7.40 19.09 -19.08
N SER A 285 -7.95 18.43 -18.06
CA SER A 285 -8.94 19.02 -17.14
C SER A 285 -8.35 20.23 -16.43
N PHE A 286 -7.14 20.13 -15.89
CA PHE A 286 -6.45 21.23 -15.24
C PHE A 286 -6.22 22.42 -16.20
N ALA A 287 -5.80 22.15 -17.44
CA ALA A 287 -5.60 23.19 -18.47
C ALA A 287 -6.91 23.90 -18.84
N LEU A 288 -7.99 23.13 -19.04
CA LEU A 288 -9.32 23.70 -19.32
C LEU A 288 -9.83 24.59 -18.17
N ILE A 289 -9.67 24.11 -16.94
CA ILE A 289 -10.01 24.87 -15.73
C ILE A 289 -9.17 26.17 -15.65
N ALA A 290 -7.88 26.09 -15.91
CA ALA A 290 -6.99 27.24 -15.89
C ALA A 290 -7.42 28.31 -16.92
N VAL A 291 -7.69 27.88 -18.16
CA VAL A 291 -8.18 28.76 -19.24
C VAL A 291 -9.53 29.38 -18.84
N PHE A 292 -10.48 28.60 -18.33
CA PHE A 292 -11.76 29.10 -17.86
C PHE A 292 -11.61 30.13 -16.75
N MET A 293 -10.85 29.80 -15.70
CA MET A 293 -10.66 30.69 -14.55
C MET A 293 -9.99 32.01 -14.92
N ILE A 294 -8.97 31.99 -15.77
CA ILE A 294 -8.24 33.19 -16.19
C ILE A 294 -9.13 34.04 -17.13
N SER A 295 -9.87 33.44 -18.03
CA SER A 295 -10.72 34.16 -18.99
C SER A 295 -11.92 34.83 -18.30
N VAL A 296 -12.59 34.13 -17.39
CA VAL A 296 -13.81 34.61 -16.72
C VAL A 296 -13.48 35.51 -15.53
N TYR A 297 -12.56 35.07 -14.65
CA TYR A 297 -12.26 35.74 -13.39
C TYR A 297 -10.99 36.58 -13.41
N LYS A 298 -10.22 36.57 -14.50
CA LYS A 298 -9.02 37.37 -14.70
C LYS A 298 -7.99 37.22 -13.55
N LEU A 299 -7.73 38.30 -12.79
CA LEU A 299 -6.72 38.27 -11.73
C LEU A 299 -7.04 37.29 -10.58
N PRO A 300 -8.26 37.27 -10.02
CA PRO A 300 -8.68 36.15 -9.14
C PRO A 300 -8.49 34.81 -9.75
N GLY A 301 -8.73 34.62 -11.07
CA GLY A 301 -8.53 33.39 -11.79
C GLY A 301 -7.06 32.93 -11.84
N VAL A 302 -6.13 33.86 -12.08
CA VAL A 302 -4.67 33.55 -12.05
C VAL A 302 -4.25 33.06 -10.66
N VAL A 303 -4.70 33.76 -9.60
CA VAL A 303 -4.42 33.38 -8.21
C VAL A 303 -5.03 32.01 -7.88
N ALA A 304 -6.23 31.74 -8.38
CA ALA A 304 -6.90 30.45 -8.20
C ALA A 304 -6.12 29.29 -8.83
N VAL A 305 -5.60 29.48 -10.06
CA VAL A 305 -4.78 28.46 -10.74
C VAL A 305 -3.50 28.15 -9.97
N ILE A 306 -2.81 29.18 -9.44
CA ILE A 306 -1.61 28.98 -8.60
C ILE A 306 -1.97 28.21 -7.32
N SER A 307 -3.08 28.56 -6.67
CA SER A 307 -3.55 27.87 -5.46
C SER A 307 -3.94 26.43 -5.75
N LEU A 308 -4.58 26.17 -6.91
CA LEU A 308 -4.96 24.84 -7.35
C LEU A 308 -3.74 23.95 -7.62
N ALA A 309 -2.67 24.50 -8.23
CA ALA A 309 -1.41 23.79 -8.40
C ALA A 309 -0.81 23.36 -7.05
N GLY A 310 -0.85 24.26 -6.04
CA GLY A 310 -0.43 23.94 -4.69
C GLY A 310 -1.28 22.84 -4.02
N GLN A 311 -2.61 22.86 -4.25
CA GLN A 311 -3.52 21.83 -3.74
C GLN A 311 -3.21 20.45 -4.36
N VAL A 312 -3.03 20.38 -5.67
CA VAL A 312 -2.67 19.13 -6.37
C VAL A 312 -1.33 18.60 -5.86
N ALA A 313 -0.30 19.46 -5.81
CA ALA A 313 1.00 19.09 -5.28
C ALA A 313 0.90 18.58 -3.83
N GLY A 314 0.13 19.25 -2.98
CA GLY A 314 -0.10 18.80 -1.61
C GLY A 314 -0.78 17.44 -1.53
N THR A 315 -1.77 17.17 -2.38
CA THR A 315 -2.43 15.85 -2.42
C THR A 315 -1.45 14.76 -2.85
N LEU A 316 -0.64 15.02 -3.89
CA LEU A 316 0.41 14.11 -4.32
C LEU A 316 1.46 13.88 -3.22
N ALA A 317 1.84 14.93 -2.47
CA ALA A 317 2.76 14.82 -1.33
C ALA A 317 2.24 13.90 -0.21
N PHE A 318 0.93 13.92 0.08
CA PHE A 318 0.35 12.98 1.03
C PHE A 318 0.36 11.55 0.51
N VAL A 319 0.05 11.35 -0.77
CA VAL A 319 0.02 10.03 -1.40
C VAL A 319 1.42 9.43 -1.52
N SER A 320 2.43 10.22 -1.91
CA SER A 320 3.82 9.75 -2.03
C SER A 320 4.50 9.46 -0.70
N GLY A 321 3.93 9.96 0.43
CA GLY A 321 4.58 9.86 1.75
C GLY A 321 5.68 10.90 1.96
N TYR A 322 5.65 12.03 1.23
CA TYR A 322 6.57 13.17 1.34
C TYR A 322 6.81 13.63 2.79
N PHE A 323 5.77 13.60 3.62
CA PHE A 323 5.83 14.03 5.02
C PHE A 323 6.36 12.96 5.99
N GLY A 324 6.83 11.81 5.50
CA GLY A 324 7.39 10.74 6.33
C GLY A 324 6.36 9.94 7.13
N PHE A 325 5.07 10.06 6.82
CA PHE A 325 4.06 9.18 7.40
C PHE A 325 4.28 7.75 6.93
N LYS A 326 4.38 6.79 7.87
CA LYS A 326 4.63 5.37 7.56
C LYS A 326 3.51 4.74 6.71
N ASP A 327 2.29 5.24 6.87
CA ASP A 327 1.10 4.74 6.17
C ASP A 327 0.75 5.64 4.97
N SER A 328 1.68 5.77 4.01
CA SER A 328 1.33 6.39 2.72
C SER A 328 0.26 5.54 2.03
N SER A 329 -0.81 6.19 1.57
CA SER A 329 -1.90 5.49 0.89
C SER A 329 -1.41 4.91 -0.43
N ILE A 330 -1.79 3.67 -0.72
CA ILE A 330 -1.61 3.08 -2.05
C ILE A 330 -2.55 3.80 -3.02
N LEU A 331 -2.01 4.33 -4.10
CA LEU A 331 -2.79 5.04 -5.12
C LEU A 331 -3.45 4.05 -6.08
N THR A 332 -4.76 4.13 -6.16
CA THR A 332 -5.60 3.28 -7.02
C THR A 332 -6.27 4.10 -8.11
N ILE A 333 -6.87 3.45 -9.11
CA ILE A 333 -7.65 4.14 -10.15
C ILE A 333 -8.76 5.03 -9.53
N PRO A 334 -9.59 4.56 -8.59
CA PRO A 334 -10.51 5.43 -7.87
C PRO A 334 -9.81 6.55 -7.08
N GLY A 335 -8.62 6.29 -6.51
CA GLY A 335 -7.82 7.32 -5.84
C GLY A 335 -7.43 8.47 -6.76
N ILE A 336 -7.03 8.19 -8.00
CA ILE A 336 -6.76 9.22 -9.02
C ILE A 336 -8.04 10.00 -9.35
N ALA A 337 -9.17 9.31 -9.50
CA ALA A 337 -10.46 9.97 -9.70
C ALA A 337 -10.81 10.91 -8.53
N GLY A 338 -10.46 10.53 -7.29
CA GLY A 338 -10.58 11.39 -6.11
C GLY A 338 -9.74 12.65 -6.20
N ILE A 339 -8.51 12.58 -6.70
CA ILE A 339 -7.66 13.76 -6.96
C ILE A 339 -8.33 14.68 -7.98
N ILE A 340 -8.81 14.15 -9.10
CA ILE A 340 -9.47 14.93 -10.16
C ILE A 340 -10.75 15.61 -9.61
N LEU A 341 -11.52 14.90 -8.82
CA LEU A 341 -12.72 15.44 -8.17
C LEU A 341 -12.36 16.57 -7.17
N ALA A 342 -11.32 16.36 -6.37
CA ALA A 342 -10.84 17.38 -5.43
C ALA A 342 -10.35 18.66 -6.14
N VAL A 343 -9.77 18.55 -7.34
CA VAL A 343 -9.41 19.68 -8.21
C VAL A 343 -10.66 20.47 -8.59
N GLY A 344 -11.73 19.79 -9.02
CA GLY A 344 -13.01 20.45 -9.33
C GLY A 344 -13.57 21.24 -8.15
N MET A 345 -13.59 20.64 -6.96
CA MET A 345 -14.06 21.32 -5.73
C MET A 345 -13.14 22.47 -5.30
N GLY A 346 -11.83 22.35 -5.58
CA GLY A 346 -10.86 23.43 -5.34
C GLY A 346 -11.15 24.69 -6.15
N VAL A 347 -11.69 24.51 -7.35
CA VAL A 347 -12.13 25.60 -8.22
C VAL A 347 -13.36 26.29 -7.64
N ASP A 348 -14.34 25.53 -7.14
CA ASP A 348 -15.61 26.08 -6.62
C ASP A 348 -15.38 27.08 -5.49
N ALA A 349 -14.46 26.82 -4.56
CA ALA A 349 -14.12 27.74 -3.49
C ALA A 349 -13.61 29.09 -4.03
N ASN A 350 -12.78 29.06 -5.07
CA ASN A 350 -12.24 30.25 -5.71
C ASN A 350 -13.30 30.98 -6.56
N VAL A 351 -14.19 30.25 -7.23
CA VAL A 351 -15.33 30.80 -8.00
C VAL A 351 -16.29 31.52 -7.07
N ILE A 352 -16.74 30.88 -5.98
CA ILE A 352 -17.63 31.50 -4.99
C ILE A 352 -16.99 32.78 -4.44
N THR A 353 -15.72 32.74 -4.11
CA THR A 353 -14.99 33.90 -3.61
C THR A 353 -14.95 35.06 -4.64
N ALA A 354 -14.61 34.70 -5.91
CA ALA A 354 -14.52 35.67 -6.99
C ALA A 354 -15.89 36.35 -7.30
N GLU A 355 -16.97 35.55 -7.34
CA GLU A 355 -18.32 36.07 -7.54
C GLU A 355 -18.78 36.97 -6.38
N ARG A 356 -18.49 36.62 -5.13
CA ARG A 356 -18.77 37.49 -3.98
C ARG A 356 -17.99 38.78 -4.02
N ILE A 357 -16.72 38.76 -4.43
CA ILE A 357 -15.92 39.96 -4.62
C ILE A 357 -16.53 40.87 -5.73
N LYS A 358 -16.94 40.27 -6.84
CA LYS A 358 -17.58 40.95 -7.97
C LYS A 358 -18.90 41.60 -7.56
N GLU A 359 -19.77 40.90 -6.82
CA GLU A 359 -21.01 41.43 -6.25
C GLU A 359 -20.73 42.69 -5.37
N GLU A 360 -19.74 42.59 -4.47
CA GLU A 360 -19.41 43.69 -3.57
C GLU A 360 -18.86 44.92 -4.32
N ILE A 361 -18.10 44.71 -5.41
CA ILE A 361 -17.63 45.80 -6.29
C ILE A 361 -18.83 46.44 -7.02
N THR A 362 -19.76 45.63 -7.52
CA THR A 362 -20.96 46.10 -8.22
C THR A 362 -21.86 46.89 -7.29
N ASN A 363 -21.94 46.51 -6.00
CA ASN A 363 -22.64 47.24 -4.96
C ASN A 363 -21.93 48.55 -4.53
N GLY A 364 -20.86 48.94 -5.21
CA GLY A 364 -20.18 50.25 -5.03
C GLY A 364 -19.15 50.29 -3.90
N LYS A 365 -18.75 49.15 -3.31
CA LYS A 365 -17.67 49.15 -2.33
C LYS A 365 -16.31 49.41 -2.98
N THR A 366 -15.41 49.97 -2.18
CA THR A 366 -14.01 50.12 -2.59
C THR A 366 -13.39 48.74 -2.78
N LEU A 367 -12.36 48.60 -3.62
CA LEU A 367 -11.70 47.31 -3.90
C LEU A 367 -11.26 46.63 -2.60
N ASP A 368 -10.60 47.35 -1.69
CA ASP A 368 -10.16 46.80 -0.39
C ASP A 368 -11.35 46.30 0.47
N GLY A 369 -12.46 47.05 0.43
CA GLY A 369 -13.71 46.70 1.11
C GLY A 369 -14.40 45.47 0.48
N ALA A 370 -14.45 45.44 -0.85
CA ALA A 370 -15.03 44.33 -1.61
C ALA A 370 -14.27 43.04 -1.41
N LEU A 371 -12.94 43.07 -1.46
CA LEU A 371 -12.10 41.90 -1.18
C LEU A 371 -12.37 41.36 0.22
N ASN A 372 -12.34 42.21 1.26
CA ASN A 372 -12.53 41.73 2.63
C ASN A 372 -13.95 41.17 2.86
N SER A 373 -14.99 41.87 2.38
CA SER A 373 -16.39 41.44 2.52
C SER A 373 -16.68 40.20 1.70
N GLY A 374 -16.13 40.12 0.47
CA GLY A 374 -16.27 38.95 -0.42
C GLY A 374 -15.74 37.69 0.23
N TYR A 375 -14.51 37.73 0.76
CA TYR A 375 -13.93 36.59 1.48
C TYR A 375 -14.72 36.20 2.73
N GLN A 376 -15.19 37.13 3.51
CA GLN A 376 -15.98 36.86 4.72
C GLN A 376 -17.32 36.20 4.39
N ARG A 377 -18.00 36.61 3.32
CA ARG A 377 -19.28 36.06 2.89
C ARG A 377 -19.11 34.70 2.19
N ALA A 378 -18.02 34.52 1.44
CA ALA A 378 -17.70 33.27 0.78
C ALA A 378 -17.32 32.17 1.78
N PHE A 379 -16.59 32.53 2.85
CA PHE A 379 -16.01 31.56 3.77
C PHE A 379 -17.02 30.61 4.41
N SER A 380 -18.18 31.09 4.85
CA SER A 380 -19.21 30.24 5.46
C SER A 380 -19.72 29.20 4.46
N ALA A 381 -20.08 29.62 3.23
CA ALA A 381 -20.58 28.71 2.21
C ALA A 381 -19.51 27.68 1.78
N ILE A 382 -18.24 28.10 1.67
CA ILE A 382 -17.14 27.22 1.34
C ILE A 382 -16.90 26.20 2.47
N LEU A 383 -16.93 26.65 3.72
CA LEU A 383 -16.75 25.77 4.87
C LEU A 383 -17.85 24.71 4.94
N ASP A 384 -19.12 25.11 4.81
CA ASP A 384 -20.27 24.22 4.86
C ASP A 384 -20.18 23.12 3.79
N GLY A 385 -19.84 23.48 2.54
CA GLY A 385 -19.64 22.52 1.45
C GLY A 385 -18.47 21.58 1.70
N ASN A 386 -17.32 22.09 2.15
CA ASN A 386 -16.13 21.26 2.41
C ASN A 386 -16.34 20.34 3.62
N VAL A 387 -17.06 20.77 4.68
CA VAL A 387 -17.38 19.89 5.83
C VAL A 387 -18.18 18.68 5.38
N THR A 388 -19.17 18.85 4.50
CA THR A 388 -19.94 17.75 3.95
C THR A 388 -19.04 16.75 3.20
N MET A 389 -18.11 17.24 2.39
CA MET A 389 -17.18 16.36 1.64
C MET A 389 -16.18 15.66 2.56
N ILE A 390 -15.70 16.33 3.61
CA ILE A 390 -14.83 15.72 4.63
C ILE A 390 -15.58 14.58 5.32
N LEU A 391 -16.84 14.76 5.70
CA LEU A 391 -17.66 13.72 6.31
C LEU A 391 -17.83 12.51 5.37
N VAL A 392 -18.14 12.76 4.10
CA VAL A 392 -18.23 11.68 3.09
C VAL A 392 -16.91 10.93 2.96
N ALA A 393 -15.79 11.64 2.87
CA ALA A 393 -14.46 11.05 2.75
C ALA A 393 -14.11 10.19 3.99
N ILE A 394 -14.40 10.69 5.21
CA ILE A 394 -14.19 9.95 6.45
C ILE A 394 -15.07 8.68 6.50
N ILE A 395 -16.32 8.76 6.07
CA ILE A 395 -17.23 7.62 5.98
C ILE A 395 -16.67 6.57 5.01
N LEU A 396 -16.22 6.99 3.82
CA LEU A 396 -15.62 6.08 2.84
C LEU A 396 -14.37 5.41 3.39
N MET A 397 -13.49 6.16 4.06
CA MET A 397 -12.29 5.61 4.68
C MET A 397 -12.60 4.70 5.86
N GLY A 398 -13.63 4.98 6.65
CA GLY A 398 -14.03 4.17 7.80
C GLY A 398 -14.75 2.88 7.40
N ALA A 399 -15.64 2.95 6.40
CA ALA A 399 -16.41 1.80 5.93
C ALA A 399 -15.62 0.85 5.04
N PHE A 400 -14.62 1.36 4.30
CA PHE A 400 -13.84 0.62 3.30
C PHE A 400 -12.34 0.58 3.60
N GLY A 401 -11.93 0.99 4.79
CA GLY A 401 -10.55 0.93 5.22
C GLY A 401 -10.13 -0.46 5.68
N THR A 402 -8.82 -0.73 5.58
CA THR A 402 -8.27 -1.95 6.18
C THR A 402 -8.50 -1.94 7.70
N PRO A 403 -8.58 -3.10 8.36
CA PRO A 403 -8.80 -3.21 9.82
C PRO A 403 -7.81 -2.38 10.64
N ASP A 404 -6.57 -2.25 10.13
CA ASP A 404 -5.49 -1.52 10.80
C ASP A 404 -5.54 0.00 10.60
N SER A 405 -6.35 0.51 9.68
CA SER A 405 -6.43 1.95 9.41
C SER A 405 -7.01 2.73 10.60
N ILE A 406 -6.48 3.92 10.86
CA ILE A 406 -6.93 4.80 11.95
C ILE A 406 -8.41 5.13 11.81
N CYS A 407 -8.88 5.40 10.58
CA CYS A 407 -10.29 5.75 10.33
C CYS A 407 -11.22 4.54 10.56
N SER A 408 -10.81 3.33 10.16
CA SER A 408 -11.56 2.11 10.40
C SER A 408 -11.67 1.83 11.90
N LYS A 409 -10.57 1.90 12.64
CA LYS A 409 -10.58 1.74 14.12
C LYS A 409 -11.42 2.79 14.83
N ALA A 410 -11.33 4.05 14.42
CA ALA A 410 -12.08 5.15 15.04
C ALA A 410 -13.59 5.06 14.79
N LEU A 411 -14.01 4.55 13.64
CA LEU A 411 -15.41 4.43 13.23
C LEU A 411 -15.97 3.01 13.37
N HIS A 412 -15.20 2.08 13.92
CA HIS A 412 -15.61 0.69 14.11
C HIS A 412 -16.98 0.57 14.80
N PHE A 413 -17.26 1.41 15.81
CA PHE A 413 -18.54 1.39 16.53
C PHE A 413 -19.75 1.73 15.64
N VAL A 414 -19.54 2.42 14.49
CA VAL A 414 -20.60 2.75 13.52
C VAL A 414 -20.70 1.67 12.45
N PHE A 415 -19.55 1.14 12.00
CA PHE A 415 -19.44 0.27 10.83
C PHE A 415 -19.16 -1.20 11.16
N PHE A 416 -19.25 -1.60 12.45
CA PHE A 416 -19.03 -2.98 12.89
C PHE A 416 -19.90 -4.01 12.14
N MET A 417 -21.04 -3.58 11.59
CA MET A 417 -21.95 -4.44 10.82
C MET A 417 -21.43 -4.82 9.43
N PHE A 418 -20.48 -4.08 8.89
CA PHE A 418 -20.03 -4.26 7.50
C PHE A 418 -18.83 -5.20 7.36
N GLY A 419 -18.19 -5.59 8.43
CA GLY A 419 -16.94 -6.36 8.40
C GLY A 419 -15.80 -5.58 7.71
N PRO A 420 -14.57 -6.08 7.75
CA PRO A 420 -13.47 -5.45 7.03
C PRO A 420 -13.71 -5.52 5.53
N SER A 421 -13.61 -4.38 4.89
CA SER A 421 -13.82 -4.27 3.46
C SER A 421 -12.62 -4.80 2.69
N THR A 422 -12.91 -5.58 1.65
CA THR A 422 -11.91 -6.01 0.65
C THR A 422 -11.56 -4.91 -0.35
N ALA A 423 -12.25 -3.76 -0.29
CA ALA A 423 -12.14 -2.70 -1.30
C ALA A 423 -11.17 -1.59 -0.89
N GLY A 424 -9.87 -1.90 -0.69
CA GLY A 424 -8.82 -0.90 -0.47
C GLY A 424 -8.78 0.22 -1.52
N THR A 425 -9.31 -0.04 -2.71
CA THR A 425 -9.49 0.94 -3.79
C THR A 425 -10.41 2.10 -3.37
N ILE A 426 -11.50 1.83 -2.64
CA ILE A 426 -12.44 2.87 -2.16
C ILE A 426 -11.80 3.68 -1.02
N TYR A 427 -10.99 3.04 -0.17
CA TYR A 427 -10.22 3.75 0.85
C TYR A 427 -9.29 4.80 0.22
N SER A 428 -8.57 4.43 -0.85
CA SER A 428 -7.69 5.34 -1.58
C SER A 428 -8.47 6.54 -2.15
N PHE A 429 -9.68 6.32 -2.69
CA PHE A 429 -10.57 7.40 -3.12
C PHE A 429 -10.95 8.33 -1.97
N GLY A 430 -11.39 7.78 -0.84
CA GLY A 430 -11.72 8.57 0.37
C GLY A 430 -10.51 9.38 0.87
N PHE A 431 -9.32 8.78 0.89
CA PHE A 431 -8.09 9.43 1.34
C PHE A 431 -7.69 10.61 0.45
N THR A 432 -7.70 10.44 -0.87
CA THR A 432 -7.37 11.52 -1.81
C THR A 432 -8.42 12.63 -1.80
N LEU A 433 -9.69 12.28 -1.62
CA LEU A 433 -10.79 13.24 -1.47
C LEU A 433 -10.64 14.05 -0.17
N LEU A 434 -10.33 13.39 0.95
CA LEU A 434 -10.12 14.04 2.24
C LEU A 434 -8.95 15.01 2.18
N THR A 435 -7.79 14.53 1.75
CA THR A 435 -6.57 15.34 1.67
C THR A 435 -6.75 16.51 0.70
N GLY A 436 -7.33 16.28 -0.48
CA GLY A 436 -7.61 17.31 -1.46
C GLY A 436 -8.58 18.39 -0.92
N THR A 437 -9.62 17.99 -0.18
CA THR A 437 -10.59 18.92 0.41
C THR A 437 -9.97 19.74 1.55
N VAL A 438 -9.17 19.15 2.41
CA VAL A 438 -8.45 19.87 3.49
C VAL A 438 -7.44 20.87 2.88
N LEU A 439 -6.69 20.42 1.86
CA LEU A 439 -5.74 21.28 1.16
C LEU A 439 -6.42 22.41 0.37
N ASN A 440 -7.65 22.21 -0.10
CA ASN A 440 -8.46 23.27 -0.69
C ASN A 440 -8.73 24.40 0.31
N LEU A 441 -9.05 24.09 1.57
CA LEU A 441 -9.21 25.12 2.61
C LEU A 441 -7.90 25.91 2.84
N PHE A 442 -6.76 25.24 2.77
CA PHE A 442 -5.46 25.88 2.95
C PHE A 442 -5.04 26.68 1.70
N PHE A 443 -4.93 26.06 0.54
CA PHE A 443 -4.48 26.71 -0.68
C PHE A 443 -5.57 27.58 -1.33
N GLY A 444 -6.77 27.03 -1.50
CA GLY A 444 -7.88 27.68 -2.20
C GLY A 444 -8.48 28.86 -1.42
N VAL A 445 -8.48 28.80 -0.09
CA VAL A 445 -9.06 29.88 0.72
C VAL A 445 -7.97 30.77 1.34
N LEU A 446 -7.03 30.17 2.11
CA LEU A 446 -6.05 30.98 2.86
C LEU A 446 -4.96 31.56 1.96
N CYS A 447 -4.25 30.73 1.17
CA CYS A 447 -3.17 31.20 0.29
C CYS A 447 -3.71 32.11 -0.83
N SER A 448 -4.84 31.74 -1.44
CA SER A 448 -5.52 32.55 -2.45
C SER A 448 -5.87 33.93 -1.91
N ARG A 449 -6.44 34.02 -0.70
CA ARG A 449 -6.74 35.27 -0.03
C ARG A 449 -5.50 36.15 0.18
N LEU A 450 -4.43 35.56 0.72
CA LEU A 450 -3.17 36.29 0.98
C LEU A 450 -2.56 36.83 -0.32
N MET A 451 -2.53 36.03 -1.37
CA MET A 451 -2.03 36.42 -2.69
C MET A 451 -2.86 37.55 -3.31
N LEU A 452 -4.18 37.40 -3.34
CA LEU A 452 -5.05 38.37 -3.98
C LEU A 452 -5.07 39.71 -3.24
N MET A 453 -5.08 39.69 -1.89
CA MET A 453 -4.99 40.89 -1.07
C MET A 453 -3.62 41.59 -1.21
N SER A 454 -2.53 40.86 -1.37
CA SER A 454 -1.21 41.40 -1.62
C SER A 454 -1.13 42.07 -3.00
N LEU A 455 -1.64 41.38 -4.06
CA LEU A 455 -1.69 41.92 -5.43
C LEU A 455 -2.49 43.24 -5.51
N SER A 456 -3.59 43.36 -4.78
CA SER A 456 -4.39 44.59 -4.73
C SER A 456 -3.63 45.78 -4.17
N GLY A 457 -2.50 45.60 -3.49
CA GLY A 457 -1.58 46.64 -3.01
C GLY A 457 -0.79 47.35 -4.11
N PHE A 458 -0.61 46.74 -5.28
CA PHE A 458 0.13 47.28 -6.41
C PHE A 458 -0.77 48.20 -7.26
N LYS A 459 -0.28 49.39 -7.65
CA LYS A 459 -1.04 50.36 -8.45
C LYS A 459 -1.56 49.76 -9.77
N ALA A 460 -0.77 48.92 -10.44
CA ALA A 460 -1.13 48.28 -11.69
C ALA A 460 -2.34 47.32 -11.57
N PHE A 461 -2.50 46.67 -10.42
CA PHE A 461 -3.56 45.68 -10.17
C PHE A 461 -4.76 46.25 -9.39
N ARG A 462 -4.83 47.55 -9.13
CA ARG A 462 -5.95 48.20 -8.41
C ARG A 462 -7.18 48.51 -9.28
N ASN A 463 -7.16 48.09 -10.55
CA ASN A 463 -8.31 48.35 -11.43
C ASN A 463 -9.45 47.33 -11.12
N PRO A 464 -10.66 47.80 -10.70
CA PRO A 464 -11.80 46.92 -10.42
C PRO A 464 -12.19 46.01 -11.57
N ARG A 465 -11.88 46.38 -12.83
CA ARG A 465 -12.15 45.54 -14.02
C ARG A 465 -11.36 44.23 -14.02
N LEU A 466 -10.20 44.18 -13.35
CA LEU A 466 -9.42 42.96 -13.19
C LEU A 466 -10.05 41.99 -12.21
N TYR A 467 -11.03 42.41 -11.44
CA TYR A 467 -11.78 41.61 -10.47
C TYR A 467 -13.24 41.41 -10.88
N GLY A 468 -13.57 41.58 -12.17
CA GLY A 468 -14.93 41.39 -12.68
C GLY A 468 -15.88 42.59 -12.52
N GLY A 469 -15.39 43.76 -12.03
CA GLY A 469 -16.20 44.98 -11.95
C GLY A 469 -16.57 45.53 -13.33
N ALA A 470 -17.81 45.99 -13.48
CA ALA A 470 -18.30 46.59 -14.72
C ALA A 470 -17.59 47.90 -15.06
N LYS A 471 -17.62 48.30 -16.35
CA LYS A 471 -17.30 49.67 -16.78
C LYS A 471 -18.32 50.61 -16.12
N LYS A 472 -17.87 51.51 -15.29
CA LYS A 472 -18.57 52.78 -15.09
C LYS A 472 -18.33 53.66 -16.30
#